data_8b5ee596af05ee6f1faa6d614f8dd73d
#
_entry.id   8b5ee596af05ee6f1faa6d614f8dd73d
#
_cell.length_a   1.000
_cell.length_b   1.000
_cell.length_c   1.000
_cell.angle_alpha   90.00
_cell.angle_beta   90.00
_cell.angle_gamma   90.00
#
_symmetry.space_group_name_H-M   'P 1'
#
loop_
_entity.id
_entity.type
_entity.pdbx_description
1 polymer ?
#
loop_
_entity_poly.entity_id
_entity_poly.type
_entity_poly.pdbx_seq_one_letter_code
_entity_poly.pdbx_strand_id
1 'polypeptide(L)'
;MLYDTSSLMKCQVKKYSGLNFARKIRPVAPDISSKIWYCGTSIGLTYDGLIASANFCKNRFCPTCQWRRSVKLFKQNYDCFEWIKAQYPGCRFVFLTLTVRNVPIDSLASRLSDMSNAWHRFTMRRDFKHLGLLGWLRVLEVTRNAITGTYHPHFHVVFVVPSGCWLPDHSWWLRCWQLAARDESIMFVNLRVVDGSKSSIEEVSKYVVKDSDFSGSAWVPEFTQLYSALSNVRCFSPAGCWRAARRALGFVDPDKDTLTDDVSTGG
;
A
#
# COMPACT_ATOMS: atom_id res chain seq x y z
N MET A 1 -9.25 10.15 19.02
CA MET A 1 -10.25 10.33 17.93
C MET A 1 -11.44 9.45 18.28
N LEU A 2 -12.49 10.06 18.84
CA LEU A 2 -13.74 9.35 19.15
C LEU A 2 -14.26 8.72 17.84
N TYR A 3 -14.56 7.44 17.87
CA TYR A 3 -15.27 6.80 16.77
C TYR A 3 -16.64 7.46 16.68
N ASP A 4 -16.78 8.36 15.73
CA ASP A 4 -18.11 8.87 15.39
C ASP A 4 -18.96 7.71 14.83
N THR A 5 -20.25 7.89 14.79
CA THR A 5 -21.19 6.89 14.25
C THR A 5 -20.81 6.43 12.85
N SER A 6 -20.15 7.28 12.03
CA SER A 6 -19.70 6.96 10.67
C SER A 6 -18.53 5.98 10.67
N SER A 7 -17.62 6.07 11.61
CA SER A 7 -16.49 5.12 11.77
C SER A 7 -16.96 3.74 12.25
N LEU A 8 -17.92 3.68 13.16
CA LEU A 8 -18.55 2.43 13.60
C LEU A 8 -19.30 1.74 12.46
N MET A 9 -20.08 2.48 11.67
CA MET A 9 -20.75 1.96 10.49
C MET A 9 -19.74 1.41 9.45
N LYS A 10 -18.66 2.13 9.19
CA LYS A 10 -17.59 1.64 8.30
C LYS A 10 -16.96 0.33 8.80
N CYS A 11 -16.71 0.23 10.11
CA CYS A 11 -16.18 -0.98 10.73
C CYS A 11 -17.14 -2.17 10.53
N GLN A 12 -18.45 -1.98 10.76
CA GLN A 12 -19.46 -3.02 10.53
C GLN A 12 -19.54 -3.45 9.07
N VAL A 13 -19.54 -2.51 8.12
CA VAL A 13 -19.53 -2.80 6.68
C VAL A 13 -18.30 -3.63 6.31
N LYS A 14 -17.12 -3.28 6.82
CA LYS A 14 -15.88 -4.03 6.55
C LYS A 14 -15.88 -5.42 7.20
N LYS A 15 -16.47 -5.57 8.38
CA LYS A 15 -16.68 -6.87 9.00
C LYS A 15 -17.61 -7.74 8.16
N TYR A 16 -18.72 -7.20 7.68
CA TYR A 16 -19.65 -7.93 6.81
C TYR A 16 -18.99 -8.35 5.49
N SER A 17 -18.22 -7.43 4.86
CA SER A 17 -17.40 -7.77 3.68
C SER A 17 -16.42 -8.91 3.98
N GLY A 18 -15.80 -8.91 5.17
CA GLY A 18 -14.90 -9.97 5.63
C GLY A 18 -15.58 -11.33 5.76
N LEU A 19 -16.78 -11.36 6.31
CA LEU A 19 -17.58 -12.61 6.41
C LEU A 19 -17.95 -13.15 5.03
N ASN A 20 -18.34 -12.28 4.11
CA ASN A 20 -18.66 -12.68 2.73
C ASN A 20 -17.41 -13.19 1.99
N PHE A 21 -16.28 -12.51 2.15
CA PHE A 21 -15.00 -12.94 1.58
C PHE A 21 -14.58 -14.32 2.14
N ALA A 22 -14.64 -14.49 3.46
CA ALA A 22 -14.33 -15.76 4.13
C ALA A 22 -15.19 -16.91 3.61
N ARG A 23 -16.51 -16.69 3.44
CA ARG A 23 -17.42 -17.68 2.86
C ARG A 23 -16.99 -18.13 1.46
N LYS A 24 -16.63 -17.16 0.59
CA LYS A 24 -16.22 -17.45 -0.79
C LYS A 24 -14.95 -18.29 -0.85
N ILE A 25 -13.92 -17.98 -0.03
CA ILE A 25 -12.64 -18.69 -0.08
C ILE A 25 -12.62 -19.99 0.71
N ARG A 26 -13.65 -20.28 1.51
CA ARG A 26 -13.71 -21.48 2.36
C ARG A 26 -13.43 -22.80 1.62
N PRO A 27 -13.95 -23.01 0.41
CA PRO A 27 -13.69 -24.27 -0.33
C PRO A 27 -12.23 -24.47 -0.75
N VAL A 28 -11.47 -23.37 -0.95
CA VAL A 28 -10.09 -23.40 -1.49
C VAL A 28 -9.03 -23.05 -0.44
N ALA A 29 -9.39 -22.37 0.65
CA ALA A 29 -8.48 -21.93 1.71
C ALA A 29 -9.18 -21.90 3.08
N PRO A 30 -9.57 -23.06 3.66
CA PRO A 30 -10.37 -23.14 4.89
C PRO A 30 -9.69 -22.47 6.09
N ASP A 31 -8.37 -22.61 6.24
CA ASP A 31 -7.61 -22.01 7.36
C ASP A 31 -7.60 -20.48 7.30
N ILE A 32 -7.40 -19.92 6.11
CA ILE A 32 -7.41 -18.47 5.90
C ILE A 32 -8.85 -17.96 6.08
N SER A 33 -9.84 -18.67 5.57
CA SER A 33 -11.26 -18.38 5.76
C SER A 33 -11.61 -18.27 7.24
N SER A 34 -11.21 -19.26 8.06
CA SER A 34 -11.46 -19.28 9.49
C SER A 34 -10.83 -18.07 10.20
N LYS A 35 -9.56 -17.74 9.92
CA LYS A 35 -8.89 -16.56 10.48
C LYS A 35 -9.63 -15.25 10.16
N ILE A 36 -10.12 -15.10 8.93
CA ILE A 36 -10.86 -13.91 8.49
C ILE A 36 -12.26 -13.88 9.11
N TRP A 37 -12.91 -15.01 9.24
CA TRP A 37 -14.23 -15.16 9.85
C TRP A 37 -14.24 -14.64 11.29
N TYR A 38 -13.25 -15.04 12.09
CA TYR A 38 -13.14 -14.62 13.48
C TYR A 38 -12.40 -13.29 13.70
N CYS A 39 -11.93 -12.65 12.64
CA CYS A 39 -11.20 -11.39 12.74
C CYS A 39 -12.07 -10.27 13.33
N GLY A 40 -11.59 -9.63 14.41
CA GLY A 40 -12.27 -8.51 15.04
C GLY A 40 -13.59 -8.88 15.75
N THR A 41 -13.71 -10.11 16.24
CA THR A 41 -14.85 -10.56 17.07
C THR A 41 -14.68 -10.23 18.55
N SER A 42 -13.44 -9.96 18.99
CA SER A 42 -13.11 -9.48 20.33
C SER A 42 -12.30 -8.19 20.20
N ILE A 43 -12.81 -7.10 20.78
CA ILE A 43 -12.19 -5.78 20.76
C ILE A 43 -12.25 -5.20 22.16
N GLY A 44 -11.09 -4.87 22.73
CA GLY A 44 -10.96 -4.11 23.97
C GLY A 44 -10.73 -2.63 23.66
N LEU A 45 -11.52 -1.78 24.30
CA LEU A 45 -11.42 -0.32 24.19
C LEU A 45 -10.83 0.29 25.45
N THR A 46 -10.14 1.42 25.29
CA THR A 46 -9.79 2.32 26.38
C THR A 46 -11.03 3.14 26.78
N TYR A 47 -10.94 3.87 27.91
CA TYR A 47 -12.02 4.74 28.38
C TYR A 47 -12.40 5.84 27.36
N ASP A 48 -11.43 6.32 26.60
CA ASP A 48 -11.60 7.31 25.53
C ASP A 48 -11.96 6.71 24.15
N GLY A 49 -12.29 5.40 24.12
CA GLY A 49 -12.83 4.73 22.94
C GLY A 49 -11.76 4.28 21.92
N LEU A 50 -10.48 4.31 22.26
CA LEU A 50 -9.42 3.77 21.41
C LEU A 50 -9.37 2.23 21.49
N ILE A 51 -9.02 1.59 20.40
CA ILE A 51 -8.83 0.13 20.37
C ILE A 51 -7.48 -0.23 21.04
N ALA A 52 -7.55 -0.67 22.29
CA ALA A 52 -6.38 -1.11 23.05
C ALA A 52 -5.95 -2.54 22.68
N SER A 53 -6.90 -3.42 22.40
CA SER A 53 -6.64 -4.81 22.00
C SER A 53 -7.68 -5.30 21.02
N ALA A 54 -7.32 -6.21 20.12
CA ALA A 54 -8.26 -6.88 19.24
C ALA A 54 -7.65 -8.16 18.66
N ASN A 55 -8.48 -9.14 18.36
CA ASN A 55 -8.09 -10.37 17.67
C ASN A 55 -8.05 -10.18 16.13
N PHE A 56 -7.37 -9.13 15.67
CA PHE A 56 -7.18 -8.91 14.24
C PHE A 56 -6.31 -9.99 13.61
N CYS A 57 -6.78 -10.61 12.52
CA CYS A 57 -6.06 -11.70 11.85
C CYS A 57 -4.82 -11.23 11.07
N LYS A 58 -4.65 -9.93 10.87
CA LYS A 58 -3.56 -9.26 10.13
C LYS A 58 -3.40 -9.72 8.68
N ASN A 59 -4.29 -10.58 8.20
CA ASN A 59 -4.25 -11.08 6.83
C ASN A 59 -4.46 -9.92 5.85
N ARG A 60 -3.62 -9.88 4.79
CA ARG A 60 -3.67 -8.79 3.81
C ARG A 60 -4.88 -8.82 2.89
N PHE A 61 -5.62 -9.92 2.87
CA PHE A 61 -6.89 -10.05 2.14
C PHE A 61 -8.13 -9.85 3.02
N CYS A 62 -7.95 -9.69 4.33
CA CYS A 62 -9.06 -9.45 5.23
C CYS A 62 -9.56 -8.00 5.11
N PRO A 63 -10.82 -7.75 4.69
CA PRO A 63 -11.35 -6.39 4.54
C PRO A 63 -11.25 -5.54 5.82
N THR A 64 -11.48 -6.15 6.98
CA THR A 64 -11.34 -5.47 8.28
C THR A 64 -9.89 -5.02 8.53
N CYS A 65 -8.92 -5.93 8.34
CA CYS A 65 -7.50 -5.61 8.55
C CYS A 65 -6.97 -4.63 7.51
N GLN A 66 -7.39 -4.75 6.25
CA GLN A 66 -7.03 -3.79 5.19
C GLN A 66 -7.52 -2.37 5.52
N TRP A 67 -8.78 -2.25 5.90
CA TRP A 67 -9.35 -0.96 6.29
C TRP A 67 -8.60 -0.34 7.48
N ARG A 68 -8.38 -1.11 8.55
CA ARG A 68 -7.62 -0.64 9.72
C ARG A 68 -6.22 -0.18 9.34
N ARG A 69 -5.53 -0.97 8.52
CA ARG A 69 -4.19 -0.64 8.04
C ARG A 69 -4.18 0.63 7.19
N SER A 70 -5.16 0.79 6.29
CA SER A 70 -5.26 2.00 5.46
C SER A 70 -5.48 3.26 6.29
N VAL A 71 -6.37 3.21 7.29
CA VAL A 71 -6.64 4.34 8.20
C VAL A 71 -5.38 4.71 8.99
N LYS A 72 -4.68 3.71 9.56
CA LYS A 72 -3.45 3.95 10.33
C LYS A 72 -2.33 4.48 9.43
N LEU A 73 -2.13 3.87 8.25
CA LEU A 73 -1.15 4.33 7.28
C LEU A 73 -1.42 5.75 6.78
N PHE A 74 -2.68 6.09 6.54
CA PHE A 74 -3.04 7.45 6.14
C PHE A 74 -2.57 8.48 7.17
N LYS A 75 -2.89 8.25 8.46
CA LYS A 75 -2.44 9.13 9.55
C LYS A 75 -0.91 9.21 9.61
N GLN A 76 -0.25 8.05 9.66
CA GLN A 76 1.22 7.98 9.73
C GLN A 76 1.91 8.63 8.52
N ASN A 77 1.38 8.46 7.32
CA ASN A 77 1.92 9.10 6.13
C ASN A 77 1.71 10.61 6.13
N TYR A 78 0.58 11.08 6.66
CA TYR A 78 0.31 12.51 6.84
C TYR A 78 1.30 13.13 7.85
N ASP A 79 1.51 12.49 8.99
CA ASP A 79 2.48 12.94 10.00
C ASP A 79 3.92 12.95 9.44
N CYS A 80 4.30 11.93 8.65
CA CYS A 80 5.59 11.91 7.95
C CYS A 80 5.71 13.06 6.94
N PHE A 81 4.65 13.35 6.19
CA PHE A 81 4.61 14.42 5.22
C PHE A 81 4.87 15.78 5.90
N GLU A 82 4.16 16.07 7.01
CA GLU A 82 4.35 17.31 7.76
C GLU A 82 5.75 17.38 8.39
N TRP A 83 6.25 16.27 8.95
CA TRP A 83 7.62 16.19 9.46
C TRP A 83 8.66 16.51 8.37
N ILE A 84 8.52 15.92 7.18
CA ILE A 84 9.45 16.16 6.07
C ILE A 84 9.40 17.62 5.64
N LYS A 85 8.23 18.24 5.53
CA LYS A 85 8.10 19.68 5.20
C LYS A 85 8.82 20.56 6.20
N ALA A 86 8.71 20.24 7.49
CA ALA A 86 9.39 20.97 8.55
C ALA A 86 10.92 20.82 8.49
N GLN A 87 11.43 19.63 8.17
CA GLN A 87 12.87 19.37 8.09
C GLN A 87 13.52 19.85 6.78
N TYR A 88 12.76 19.94 5.69
CA TYR A 88 13.23 20.31 4.36
C TYR A 88 12.33 21.41 3.75
N PRO A 89 12.44 22.67 4.23
CA PRO A 89 11.63 23.78 3.77
C PRO A 89 11.71 23.96 2.24
N GLY A 90 10.55 24.15 1.61
CA GLY A 90 10.47 24.33 0.16
C GLY A 90 10.62 23.03 -0.66
N CYS A 91 10.75 21.87 -0.04
CA CYS A 91 10.72 20.60 -0.76
C CYS A 91 9.37 20.40 -1.46
N ARG A 92 9.39 19.68 -2.58
CA ARG A 92 8.20 19.32 -3.35
C ARG A 92 7.98 17.80 -3.30
N PHE A 93 6.72 17.41 -3.35
CA PHE A 93 6.35 16.00 -3.44
C PHE A 93 5.87 15.70 -4.85
N VAL A 94 6.34 14.60 -5.40
CA VAL A 94 6.01 14.17 -6.76
C VAL A 94 5.55 12.73 -6.73
N PHE A 95 4.34 12.51 -7.23
CA PHE A 95 3.73 11.20 -7.33
C PHE A 95 4.04 10.58 -8.69
N LEU A 96 4.52 9.37 -8.68
CA LEU A 96 4.81 8.58 -9.88
C LEU A 96 4.13 7.22 -9.79
N THR A 97 3.35 6.86 -10.81
CA THR A 97 2.84 5.49 -10.97
C THR A 97 3.66 4.77 -12.04
N LEU A 98 4.25 3.65 -11.67
CA LEU A 98 5.02 2.78 -12.55
C LEU A 98 4.25 1.50 -12.79
N THR A 99 3.89 1.24 -14.03
CA THR A 99 3.08 0.09 -14.44
C THR A 99 3.88 -0.92 -15.24
N VAL A 100 3.34 -2.14 -15.35
CA VAL A 100 3.79 -3.18 -16.28
C VAL A 100 2.57 -3.81 -16.94
N ARG A 101 2.78 -4.65 -17.95
CA ARG A 101 1.69 -5.38 -18.59
C ARG A 101 0.95 -6.29 -17.61
N ASN A 102 -0.35 -6.41 -17.79
CA ASN A 102 -1.18 -7.37 -17.10
C ASN A 102 -0.68 -8.80 -17.34
N VAL A 103 -0.83 -9.65 -16.34
CA VAL A 103 -0.42 -11.07 -16.42
C VAL A 103 -1.51 -11.98 -15.86
N PRO A 104 -1.60 -13.22 -16.33
CA PRO A 104 -2.44 -14.24 -15.68
C PRO A 104 -1.86 -14.59 -14.31
N ILE A 105 -2.68 -15.28 -13.49
CA ILE A 105 -2.31 -15.61 -12.11
C ILE A 105 -1.01 -16.43 -12.02
N ASP A 106 -0.79 -17.38 -12.94
CA ASP A 106 0.40 -18.25 -12.95
C ASP A 106 1.71 -17.47 -13.13
N SER A 107 1.66 -16.30 -13.75
CA SER A 107 2.80 -15.42 -13.98
C SER A 107 2.91 -14.28 -12.98
N LEU A 108 1.99 -14.15 -12.02
CA LEU A 108 1.96 -13.00 -11.10
C LEU A 108 3.19 -12.98 -10.18
N ALA A 109 3.57 -14.12 -9.60
CA ALA A 109 4.70 -14.19 -8.68
C ALA A 109 6.01 -13.79 -9.35
N SER A 110 6.30 -14.31 -10.55
CA SER A 110 7.48 -13.91 -11.33
C SER A 110 7.43 -12.43 -11.72
N ARG A 111 6.28 -11.93 -12.15
CA ARG A 111 6.10 -10.51 -12.49
C ARG A 111 6.39 -9.58 -11.32
N LEU A 112 5.94 -9.92 -10.11
CA LEU A 112 6.23 -9.15 -8.90
C LEU A 112 7.73 -9.14 -8.55
N SER A 113 8.41 -10.28 -8.72
CA SER A 113 9.86 -10.38 -8.59
C SER A 113 10.58 -9.50 -9.62
N ASP A 114 10.18 -9.57 -10.89
CA ASP A 114 10.75 -8.76 -11.97
C ASP A 114 10.58 -7.26 -11.72
N MET A 115 9.41 -6.85 -11.23
CA MET A 115 9.15 -5.46 -10.85
C MET A 115 10.02 -4.99 -9.68
N SER A 116 10.24 -5.84 -8.68
CA SER A 116 11.14 -5.52 -7.57
C SER A 116 12.59 -5.35 -8.04
N ASN A 117 13.05 -6.22 -8.94
CA ASN A 117 14.35 -6.13 -9.58
C ASN A 117 14.45 -4.89 -10.50
N ALA A 118 13.37 -4.57 -11.23
CA ALA A 118 13.29 -3.36 -12.05
C ALA A 118 13.39 -2.11 -11.18
N TRP A 119 12.68 -2.06 -10.05
CA TRP A 119 12.78 -0.95 -9.10
C TRP A 119 14.21 -0.78 -8.56
N HIS A 120 14.88 -1.87 -8.22
CA HIS A 120 16.28 -1.81 -7.79
C HIS A 120 17.16 -1.21 -8.89
N ARG A 121 17.08 -1.76 -10.13
CA ARG A 121 17.82 -1.21 -11.27
C ARG A 121 17.50 0.27 -11.51
N PHE A 122 16.23 0.67 -11.43
CA PHE A 122 15.79 2.03 -11.63
C PHE A 122 16.44 3.00 -10.65
N THR A 123 16.42 2.68 -9.36
CA THR A 123 16.99 3.55 -8.30
C THR A 123 18.53 3.51 -8.26
N MET A 124 19.16 2.49 -8.82
CA MET A 124 20.61 2.39 -8.91
C MET A 124 21.21 3.08 -10.13
N ARG A 125 20.40 3.53 -11.08
CA ARG A 125 20.88 4.26 -12.26
C ARG A 125 21.60 5.55 -11.84
N ARG A 126 22.68 5.89 -12.57
CA ARG A 126 23.47 7.10 -12.31
C ARG A 126 22.64 8.37 -12.51
N ASP A 127 21.88 8.44 -13.59
CA ASP A 127 21.00 9.56 -13.93
C ASP A 127 19.88 9.74 -12.88
N PHE A 128 19.29 8.68 -12.34
CA PHE A 128 18.35 8.73 -11.23
C PHE A 128 18.99 9.31 -9.96
N LYS A 129 20.20 8.87 -9.61
CA LYS A 129 20.93 9.37 -8.43
C LYS A 129 21.27 10.85 -8.55
N HIS A 130 21.53 11.35 -9.76
CA HIS A 130 21.80 12.75 -10.02
C HIS A 130 20.57 13.66 -9.83
N LEU A 131 19.35 13.11 -9.74
CA LEU A 131 18.18 13.92 -9.39
C LEU A 131 18.24 14.47 -7.95
N GLY A 132 19.13 13.97 -7.12
CA GLY A 132 19.31 14.47 -5.75
C GLY A 132 18.08 14.35 -4.86
N LEU A 133 17.24 13.35 -5.09
CA LEU A 133 16.01 13.13 -4.32
C LEU A 133 16.32 12.90 -2.85
N LEU A 134 15.57 13.56 -1.96
CA LEU A 134 15.74 13.42 -0.51
C LEU A 134 15.25 12.06 0.02
N GLY A 135 14.33 11.45 -0.69
CA GLY A 135 13.79 10.13 -0.36
C GLY A 135 12.50 9.83 -1.11
N TRP A 136 11.90 8.70 -0.79
CA TRP A 136 10.64 8.26 -1.38
C TRP A 136 9.86 7.31 -0.47
N LEU A 137 8.57 7.22 -0.75
CA LEU A 137 7.71 6.13 -0.31
C LEU A 137 7.22 5.39 -1.55
N ARG A 138 7.50 4.08 -1.64
CA ARG A 138 6.96 3.20 -2.68
C ARG A 138 5.95 2.23 -2.08
N VAL A 139 4.79 2.13 -2.72
CA VAL A 139 3.72 1.19 -2.35
C VAL A 139 3.40 0.32 -3.57
N LEU A 140 3.26 -0.99 -3.36
CA LEU A 140 2.78 -1.92 -4.37
C LEU A 140 1.26 -2.01 -4.28
N GLU A 141 0.60 -1.93 -5.42
CA GLU A 141 -0.81 -2.28 -5.59
C GLU A 141 -0.94 -3.34 -6.69
N VAL A 142 -1.84 -4.29 -6.50
CA VAL A 142 -2.17 -5.31 -7.50
C VAL A 142 -3.68 -5.27 -7.69
N THR A 143 -4.14 -4.91 -8.88
CA THR A 143 -5.56 -4.91 -9.24
C THR A 143 -5.89 -6.09 -10.16
N ARG A 144 -7.11 -6.60 -10.08
CA ARG A 144 -7.62 -7.66 -10.97
C ARG A 144 -8.58 -7.07 -11.98
N ASN A 145 -8.35 -7.32 -13.25
CA ASN A 145 -9.32 -7.02 -14.29
C ASN A 145 -10.44 -8.05 -14.27
N ALA A 146 -11.66 -7.63 -13.95
CA ALA A 146 -12.81 -8.53 -13.81
C ALA A 146 -13.24 -9.18 -15.15
N ILE A 147 -12.93 -8.53 -16.29
CA ILE A 147 -13.32 -9.03 -17.63
C ILE A 147 -12.33 -10.08 -18.13
N THR A 148 -11.02 -9.76 -18.05
CA THR A 148 -9.96 -10.61 -18.60
C THR A 148 -9.42 -11.63 -17.60
N GLY A 149 -9.72 -11.49 -16.30
CA GLY A 149 -9.16 -12.30 -15.23
C GLY A 149 -7.69 -12.03 -14.95
N THR A 150 -7.06 -11.05 -15.62
CA THR A 150 -5.64 -10.76 -15.47
C THR A 150 -5.35 -9.81 -14.31
N TYR A 151 -4.12 -9.85 -13.83
CA TYR A 151 -3.63 -9.03 -12.71
C TYR A 151 -2.71 -7.93 -13.21
N HIS A 152 -2.91 -6.73 -12.70
CA HIS A 152 -2.13 -5.54 -13.03
C HIS A 152 -1.38 -5.03 -11.80
N PRO A 153 -0.12 -5.46 -11.58
CA PRO A 153 0.71 -4.91 -10.53
C PRO A 153 1.29 -3.56 -10.95
N HIS A 154 1.33 -2.62 -10.01
CA HIS A 154 1.94 -1.31 -10.22
C HIS A 154 2.50 -0.73 -8.92
N PHE A 155 3.48 0.16 -9.05
CA PHE A 155 4.02 0.91 -7.94
C PHE A 155 3.44 2.32 -7.93
N HIS A 156 2.94 2.74 -6.78
CA HIS A 156 2.73 4.13 -6.43
C HIS A 156 3.94 4.62 -5.65
N VAL A 157 4.56 5.70 -6.12
CA VAL A 157 5.75 6.26 -5.50
C VAL A 157 5.54 7.74 -5.24
N VAL A 158 5.84 8.19 -4.02
CA VAL A 158 5.97 9.62 -3.73
C VAL A 158 7.45 9.92 -3.52
N PHE A 159 8.02 10.73 -4.40
CA PHE A 159 9.36 11.28 -4.24
C PHE A 159 9.34 12.59 -3.48
N VAL A 160 10.36 12.82 -2.68
CA VAL A 160 10.64 14.12 -2.05
C VAL A 160 11.79 14.78 -2.79
N VAL A 161 11.50 15.92 -3.39
CA VAL A 161 12.40 16.68 -4.26
C VAL A 161 12.87 17.92 -3.53
N PRO A 162 14.18 18.21 -3.48
CA PRO A 162 14.69 19.43 -2.87
C PRO A 162 14.10 20.70 -3.50
N SER A 163 14.10 21.80 -2.75
CA SER A 163 13.77 23.12 -3.29
C SER A 163 14.69 23.48 -4.45
N GLY A 164 14.13 24.08 -5.51
CA GLY A 164 14.89 24.51 -6.68
C GLY A 164 15.42 23.40 -7.59
N CYS A 165 15.25 22.13 -7.22
CA CYS A 165 15.71 21.02 -8.05
C CYS A 165 14.83 20.87 -9.31
N TRP A 166 15.48 20.74 -10.46
CA TRP A 166 14.80 20.43 -11.72
C TRP A 166 14.38 18.97 -11.76
N LEU A 167 13.23 18.69 -12.37
CA LEU A 167 12.75 17.35 -12.62
C LEU A 167 12.64 17.09 -14.12
N PRO A 168 13.04 15.89 -14.57
CA PRO A 168 12.84 15.46 -15.94
C PRO A 168 11.37 15.46 -16.34
N ASP A 169 11.14 15.54 -17.64
CA ASP A 169 9.81 15.38 -18.20
C ASP A 169 9.30 13.94 -18.14
N HIS A 170 8.05 13.76 -18.53
CA HIS A 170 7.38 12.45 -18.54
C HIS A 170 8.12 11.41 -19.40
N SER A 171 8.69 11.80 -20.52
CA SER A 171 9.37 10.91 -21.46
C SER A 171 10.62 10.29 -20.85
N TRP A 172 11.36 11.06 -20.05
CA TRP A 172 12.51 10.58 -19.33
C TRP A 172 12.15 9.49 -18.29
N TRP A 173 11.08 9.71 -17.52
CA TRP A 173 10.61 8.73 -16.52
C TRP A 173 10.15 7.45 -17.19
N LEU A 174 9.40 7.55 -18.29
CA LEU A 174 8.97 6.40 -19.08
C LEU A 174 10.18 5.61 -19.61
N ARG A 175 11.12 6.29 -20.25
CA ARG A 175 12.32 5.65 -20.81
C ARG A 175 13.15 4.96 -19.73
N CYS A 176 13.37 5.62 -18.60
CA CYS A 176 14.10 5.04 -17.48
C CYS A 176 13.41 3.80 -16.90
N TRP A 177 12.07 3.81 -16.84
CA TRP A 177 11.31 2.65 -16.37
C TRP A 177 11.34 1.49 -17.37
N GLN A 178 11.16 1.76 -18.67
CA GLN A 178 11.31 0.75 -19.75
C GLN A 178 12.67 0.05 -19.68
N LEU A 179 13.76 0.82 -19.60
CA LEU A 179 15.10 0.28 -19.48
C LEU A 179 15.29 -0.55 -18.20
N ALA A 180 14.77 -0.07 -17.07
CA ALA A 180 14.87 -0.77 -15.79
C ALA A 180 14.01 -2.05 -15.76
N ALA A 181 12.83 -2.02 -16.33
CA ALA A 181 11.95 -3.17 -16.46
C ALA A 181 12.42 -4.15 -17.57
N ARG A 182 13.27 -3.70 -18.50
CA ARG A 182 13.65 -4.42 -19.72
C ARG A 182 12.43 -4.74 -20.58
N ASP A 183 11.50 -3.79 -20.67
CA ASP A 183 10.24 -3.95 -21.37
C ASP A 183 9.86 -2.64 -22.06
N GLU A 184 10.16 -2.55 -23.36
CA GLU A 184 9.84 -1.37 -24.17
C GLU A 184 8.35 -1.27 -24.52
N SER A 185 7.57 -2.31 -24.25
CA SER A 185 6.12 -2.31 -24.46
C SER A 185 5.36 -1.53 -23.37
N ILE A 186 6.02 -1.08 -22.33
CA ILE A 186 5.42 -0.16 -21.35
C ILE A 186 5.19 1.19 -22.02
N MET A 187 3.93 1.60 -22.15
CA MET A 187 3.55 2.82 -22.87
C MET A 187 3.27 4.00 -21.93
N PHE A 188 3.19 3.78 -20.64
CA PHE A 188 2.68 4.79 -19.73
C PHE A 188 3.34 4.73 -18.34
N VAL A 189 3.66 5.93 -17.83
CA VAL A 189 3.91 6.24 -16.43
C VAL A 189 3.06 7.47 -16.10
N ASN A 190 2.61 7.64 -14.87
CA ASN A 190 1.86 8.83 -14.49
C ASN A 190 2.68 9.64 -13.50
N LEU A 191 3.03 10.86 -13.87
CA LEU A 191 3.78 11.81 -13.06
C LEU A 191 2.90 13.02 -12.74
N ARG A 192 2.76 13.35 -11.46
CA ARG A 192 2.07 14.55 -11.00
C ARG A 192 2.72 15.15 -9.77
N VAL A 193 2.74 16.47 -9.69
CA VAL A 193 3.13 17.16 -8.45
C VAL A 193 2.02 16.98 -7.43
N VAL A 194 2.42 16.66 -6.19
CA VAL A 194 1.52 16.49 -5.06
C VAL A 194 1.49 17.79 -4.27
N ASP A 195 0.32 18.39 -4.16
CA ASP A 195 0.10 19.64 -3.42
C ASP A 195 -0.02 19.44 -1.90
N GLY A 196 0.11 18.20 -1.42
CA GLY A 196 -0.09 17.84 -0.01
C GLY A 196 -1.55 17.71 0.37
N SER A 197 -2.46 17.69 -0.61
CA SER A 197 -3.88 17.44 -0.36
C SER A 197 -4.10 16.05 0.23
N LYS A 198 -5.16 15.91 1.03
CA LYS A 198 -5.60 14.62 1.60
C LYS A 198 -5.67 13.51 0.55
N SER A 199 -6.19 13.81 -0.64
CA SER A 199 -6.35 12.84 -1.72
C SER A 199 -5.04 12.25 -2.21
N SER A 200 -3.97 13.04 -2.23
CA SER A 200 -2.64 12.59 -2.66
C SER A 200 -2.00 11.64 -1.64
N ILE A 201 -2.24 11.88 -0.35
CA ILE A 201 -1.76 11.00 0.72
C ILE A 201 -2.61 9.73 0.82
N GLU A 202 -3.92 9.82 0.55
CA GLU A 202 -4.81 8.66 0.47
C GLU A 202 -4.33 7.64 -0.57
N GLU A 203 -3.85 8.10 -1.73
CA GLU A 203 -3.40 7.21 -2.81
C GLU A 203 -2.24 6.30 -2.37
N VAL A 204 -1.25 6.83 -1.66
CA VAL A 204 -0.11 6.05 -1.13
C VAL A 204 -0.39 5.35 0.20
N SER A 205 -1.58 5.55 0.75
CA SER A 205 -2.04 4.88 1.97
C SER A 205 -3.00 3.72 1.67
N LYS A 206 -3.39 3.56 0.39
CA LYS A 206 -4.16 2.40 -0.06
C LYS A 206 -3.35 1.13 0.11
N TYR A 207 -4.04 0.06 0.44
CA TYR A 207 -3.38 -1.22 0.63
C TYR A 207 -3.35 -2.03 -0.67
N VAL A 208 -2.50 -3.04 -0.68
CA VAL A 208 -2.04 -3.83 -1.85
C VAL A 208 -3.15 -4.36 -2.75
N VAL A 209 -4.35 -4.58 -2.21
CA VAL A 209 -5.47 -5.19 -2.92
C VAL A 209 -6.76 -4.49 -2.52
N LYS A 210 -7.63 -4.19 -3.48
CA LYS A 210 -8.92 -3.52 -3.22
C LYS A 210 -10.04 -4.55 -3.01
N ASP A 211 -10.95 -4.27 -2.07
CA ASP A 211 -12.16 -5.09 -1.87
C ASP A 211 -12.99 -5.24 -3.16
N SER A 212 -13.02 -4.19 -3.99
CA SER A 212 -13.73 -4.16 -5.27
C SER A 212 -13.25 -5.22 -6.27
N ASP A 213 -11.96 -5.60 -6.20
CA ASP A 213 -11.35 -6.57 -7.11
C ASP A 213 -11.87 -8.00 -6.86
N PHE A 214 -12.52 -8.21 -5.72
CA PHE A 214 -13.10 -9.48 -5.28
C PHE A 214 -14.64 -9.52 -5.36
N SER A 215 -15.23 -8.66 -6.19
CA SER A 215 -16.63 -8.79 -6.56
C SER A 215 -16.85 -10.10 -7.33
N GLY A 216 -18.05 -10.69 -7.20
CA GLY A 216 -18.33 -11.99 -7.85
C GLY A 216 -17.56 -13.17 -7.22
N SER A 217 -17.33 -14.24 -8.00
CA SER A 217 -16.67 -15.48 -7.54
C SER A 217 -15.64 -16.05 -8.51
N ALA A 218 -15.45 -15.44 -9.68
CA ALA A 218 -14.54 -15.92 -10.72
C ALA A 218 -13.06 -16.00 -10.29
N TRP A 219 -12.64 -15.22 -9.30
CA TRP A 219 -11.29 -15.18 -8.74
C TRP A 219 -11.02 -16.26 -7.68
N VAL A 220 -12.09 -16.92 -7.16
CA VAL A 220 -11.94 -17.86 -6.03
C VAL A 220 -11.00 -19.03 -6.34
N PRO A 221 -11.04 -19.68 -7.52
CA PRO A 221 -10.10 -20.74 -7.86
C PRO A 221 -8.63 -20.29 -7.86
N GLU A 222 -8.38 -18.99 -8.15
CA GLU A 222 -7.04 -18.40 -8.23
C GLU A 222 -6.50 -17.95 -6.85
N PHE A 223 -7.35 -17.96 -5.81
CA PHE A 223 -7.03 -17.30 -4.52
C PHE A 223 -5.77 -17.84 -3.84
N THR A 224 -5.55 -19.15 -3.85
CA THR A 224 -4.36 -19.75 -3.22
C THR A 224 -3.08 -19.34 -3.90
N GLN A 225 -3.08 -19.23 -5.23
CA GLN A 225 -1.96 -18.74 -6.01
C GLN A 225 -1.72 -17.24 -5.76
N LEU A 226 -2.80 -16.43 -5.75
CA LEU A 226 -2.73 -15.00 -5.43
C LEU A 226 -2.20 -14.77 -4.00
N TYR A 227 -2.68 -15.55 -3.04
CA TYR A 227 -2.21 -15.49 -1.67
C TYR A 227 -0.73 -15.81 -1.58
N SER A 228 -0.29 -16.88 -2.21
CA SER A 228 1.13 -17.29 -2.27
C SER A 228 1.99 -16.22 -2.96
N ALA A 229 1.56 -15.70 -4.11
CA ALA A 229 2.30 -14.69 -4.86
C ALA A 229 2.56 -13.40 -4.05
N LEU A 230 1.63 -13.04 -3.16
CA LEU A 230 1.75 -11.83 -2.34
C LEU A 230 2.33 -12.08 -0.93
N SER A 231 2.50 -13.32 -0.47
CA SER A 231 2.83 -13.64 0.93
C SER A 231 4.16 -13.03 1.41
N ASN A 232 5.17 -13.02 0.56
CA ASN A 232 6.53 -12.54 0.90
C ASN A 232 6.92 -11.25 0.17
N VAL A 233 5.95 -10.55 -0.43
CA VAL A 233 6.22 -9.33 -1.17
C VAL A 233 6.18 -8.12 -0.25
N ARG A 234 7.23 -7.31 -0.29
CA ARG A 234 7.27 -6.05 0.44
C ARG A 234 6.43 -4.99 -0.27
N CYS A 235 5.29 -4.67 0.32
CA CYS A 235 4.31 -3.79 -0.29
C CYS A 235 4.55 -2.32 0.04
N PHE A 236 5.16 -2.03 1.20
CA PHE A 236 5.43 -0.68 1.68
C PHE A 236 6.95 -0.49 1.87
N SER A 237 7.55 0.46 1.17
CA SER A 237 9.01 0.64 1.14
C SER A 237 9.41 2.13 1.21
N PRO A 238 9.61 2.67 2.43
CA PRO A 238 10.13 4.01 2.62
C PRO A 238 11.66 4.04 2.45
N ALA A 239 12.20 5.14 1.93
CA ALA A 239 13.64 5.40 1.81
C ALA A 239 13.98 6.87 2.07
N GLY A 240 15.26 7.15 2.37
CA GLY A 240 15.76 8.50 2.61
C GLY A 240 14.99 9.20 3.74
N CYS A 241 14.60 10.45 3.49
CA CYS A 241 13.87 11.28 4.46
C CYS A 241 12.55 10.65 4.93
N TRP A 242 11.86 9.86 4.09
CA TRP A 242 10.65 9.17 4.51
C TRP A 242 10.89 8.10 5.58
N ARG A 243 12.00 7.36 5.42
CA ARG A 243 12.43 6.40 6.45
C ARG A 243 12.86 7.10 7.74
N ALA A 244 13.55 8.25 7.61
CA ALA A 244 13.95 9.08 8.74
C ALA A 244 12.75 9.61 9.52
N ALA A 245 11.73 10.14 8.81
CA ALA A 245 10.49 10.61 9.42
C ALA A 245 9.77 9.48 10.21
N ARG A 246 9.60 8.31 9.61
CA ARG A 246 8.96 7.18 10.29
C ARG A 246 9.71 6.77 11.57
N ARG A 247 11.05 6.80 11.52
CA ARG A 247 11.88 6.49 12.70
C ARG A 247 11.73 7.57 13.78
N ALA A 248 11.80 8.85 13.39
CA ALA A 248 11.67 9.99 14.31
C ALA A 248 10.31 10.02 15.01
N LEU A 249 9.24 9.61 14.30
CA LEU A 249 7.88 9.54 14.81
C LEU A 249 7.54 8.19 15.50
N GLY A 250 8.50 7.28 15.63
CA GLY A 250 8.30 5.99 16.32
C GLY A 250 7.39 5.00 15.58
N PHE A 251 7.16 5.16 14.29
CA PHE A 251 6.25 4.28 13.53
C PHE A 251 6.88 2.93 13.20
N VAL A 252 6.19 1.87 13.57
CA VAL A 252 6.58 0.49 13.24
C VAL A 252 6.29 0.14 11.78
N ASP A 253 6.89 -0.95 11.29
CA ASP A 253 6.64 -1.49 9.96
C ASP A 253 5.14 -1.87 9.84
N PRO A 254 4.43 -1.39 8.81
CA PRO A 254 2.99 -1.66 8.64
C PRO A 254 2.63 -3.15 8.54
N ASP A 255 3.55 -3.97 8.03
CA ASP A 255 3.34 -5.43 7.93
C ASP A 255 3.49 -6.14 9.30
N LYS A 256 4.10 -5.48 10.30
CA LYS A 256 4.28 -5.97 11.67
C LYS A 256 3.33 -5.35 12.69
N ASP A 257 2.54 -4.35 12.27
CA ASP A 257 1.65 -3.59 13.13
C ASP A 257 0.52 -4.46 13.72
N THR A 258 0.18 -4.20 14.98
CA THR A 258 -0.94 -4.84 15.68
C THR A 258 -2.31 -4.40 15.18
N LEU A 259 -2.38 -3.27 14.46
CA LEU A 259 -3.60 -2.61 13.99
C LEU A 259 -4.50 -2.07 15.10
N THR A 260 -4.02 -2.04 16.34
CA THR A 260 -4.65 -1.31 17.46
C THR A 260 -4.29 0.17 17.36
N ASP A 261 -4.97 1.01 18.13
CA ASP A 261 -4.61 2.41 18.23
C ASP A 261 -3.36 2.58 19.11
N ASP A 262 -2.61 3.66 18.92
CA ASP A 262 -1.48 3.99 19.76
C ASP A 262 -2.06 4.53 21.09
N VAL A 263 -2.15 3.65 22.07
CA VAL A 263 -2.56 3.98 23.42
C VAL A 263 -1.30 4.45 24.13
N SER A 264 -1.18 5.74 24.43
CA SER A 264 -0.16 6.23 25.33
C SER A 264 -0.43 5.57 26.70
N THR A 265 0.46 4.67 27.12
CA THR A 265 0.55 4.29 28.52
C THR A 265 0.98 5.53 29.26
N GLY A 266 0.00 6.27 29.78
CA GLY A 266 0.25 7.33 30.72
C GLY A 266 0.96 6.70 31.93
N GLY A 267 2.24 7.00 32.08
CA GLY A 267 2.99 6.75 33.28
C GLY A 267 2.67 7.85 34.30
#